data_b08aef31e0be1b58b530c8a7849942cb
#
_entry.id   b08aef31e0be1b58b530c8a7849942cb
#
_cell.length_a   1.000
_cell.length_b   1.000
_cell.length_c   1.000
_cell.angle_alpha   90.00
_cell.angle_beta   90.00
_cell.angle_gamma   90.00
#
_symmetry.space_group_name_H-M   'P 1'
#
loop_
_entity.id
_entity.type
_entity.pdbx_description
1 polymer ?
#
loop_
_entity_poly.entity_id
_entity_poly.type
_entity_poly.pdbx_seq_one_letter_code
_entity_poly.pdbx_strand_id
1 'polypeptide(L)'
;QQVTVNSETGGSETLTGVIETNAGAVPGDSGGPMFDPEGEVLGMTTAGSTQVTASPRNGRNTSASASTTVSYAVPISDALAVINQIRTGKDSGTVQVGPKAYLGITVADTSSLVVASVVSGGPAATAGLSVGATITAVNGVAVSSHDALSAQLATLDPGAKVAVAWRDASGTKHTSTVTLGASPIN
;
A
#
# COMPACT_ATOMS: atom_id res chain seq x y z
N GLN A 1 8.66 16.58 -6.03
CA GLN A 1 7.41 16.84 -6.77
C GLN A 1 6.39 15.75 -6.44
N GLN A 2 5.11 16.08 -6.49
CA GLN A 2 4.01 15.14 -6.31
C GLN A 2 3.25 15.02 -7.63
N VAL A 3 3.02 13.79 -8.09
CA VAL A 3 2.35 13.51 -9.34
C VAL A 3 1.31 12.41 -9.13
N THR A 4 0.11 12.61 -9.66
CA THR A 4 -0.90 11.54 -9.71
C THR A 4 -0.87 10.88 -11.09
N VAL A 5 -0.63 9.59 -11.13
CA VAL A 5 -0.60 8.79 -12.35
C VAL A 5 -1.73 7.76 -12.33
N ASN A 6 -2.26 7.44 -13.50
CA ASN A 6 -3.27 6.39 -13.63
C ASN A 6 -2.57 5.04 -13.80
N SER A 7 -2.97 4.06 -12.99
CA SER A 7 -2.51 2.69 -13.13
C SER A 7 -3.21 2.02 -14.33
N GLU A 8 -2.52 1.15 -15.04
CA GLU A 8 -3.07 0.32 -16.11
C GLU A 8 -4.22 -0.59 -15.63
N THR A 9 -4.28 -0.86 -14.32
CA THR A 9 -5.34 -1.66 -13.68
C THR A 9 -6.57 -0.85 -13.26
N GLY A 10 -6.63 0.47 -13.60
CA GLY A 10 -7.81 1.31 -13.39
C GLY A 10 -7.84 2.08 -12.06
N GLY A 11 -6.73 2.12 -11.32
CA GLY A 11 -6.56 2.98 -10.13
C GLY A 11 -5.77 4.24 -10.45
N SER A 12 -5.78 5.23 -9.55
CA SER A 12 -4.85 6.36 -9.56
C SER A 12 -3.89 6.22 -8.38
N GLU A 13 -2.61 6.47 -8.64
CA GLU A 13 -1.56 6.44 -7.63
C GLU A 13 -0.90 7.82 -7.54
N THR A 14 -0.60 8.24 -6.31
CA THR A 14 0.10 9.51 -6.08
C THR A 14 1.56 9.23 -5.75
N LEU A 15 2.44 9.64 -6.64
CA LEU A 15 3.88 9.53 -6.47
C LEU A 15 4.43 10.84 -5.88
N THR A 16 5.31 10.72 -4.88
CA THR A 16 5.98 11.87 -4.24
C THR A 16 7.49 11.73 -4.36
N GLY A 17 8.20 12.86 -4.47
CA GLY A 17 9.66 12.86 -4.55
C GLY A 17 10.23 12.38 -5.88
N VAL A 18 9.41 12.18 -6.91
CA VAL A 18 9.88 11.67 -8.21
C VAL A 18 10.64 12.72 -9.03
N ILE A 19 11.58 12.23 -9.84
CA ILE A 19 12.27 12.99 -10.87
C ILE A 19 11.35 13.05 -12.10
N GLU A 20 11.12 14.26 -12.61
CA GLU A 20 10.43 14.47 -13.88
C GLU A 20 11.47 14.66 -15.01
N THR A 21 11.22 14.02 -16.13
CA THR A 21 12.13 14.07 -17.29
C THR A 21 11.33 13.98 -18.60
N ASN A 22 11.96 14.44 -19.67
CA ASN A 22 11.45 14.29 -21.04
C ASN A 22 12.12 13.14 -21.80
N ALA A 23 12.67 12.16 -21.10
CA ALA A 23 13.38 11.02 -21.69
C ALA A 23 12.51 10.12 -22.58
N GLY A 24 11.17 10.35 -22.61
CA GLY A 24 10.29 9.64 -23.53
C GLY A 24 10.05 8.17 -23.18
N ALA A 25 10.01 7.84 -21.88
CA ALA A 25 9.73 6.48 -21.45
C ALA A 25 8.40 5.98 -22.02
N VAL A 26 8.39 4.72 -22.44
CA VAL A 26 7.24 4.03 -23.04
C VAL A 26 6.80 2.87 -22.15
N PRO A 27 5.58 2.35 -22.33
CA PRO A 27 5.13 1.16 -21.62
C PRO A 27 6.13 0.00 -21.80
N GLY A 28 6.56 -0.59 -20.68
CA GLY A 28 7.61 -1.62 -20.62
C GLY A 28 8.93 -1.12 -20.04
N ASP A 29 9.18 0.18 -20.01
CA ASP A 29 10.39 0.77 -19.40
C ASP A 29 10.31 0.86 -17.87
N SER A 30 9.15 0.61 -17.28
CA SER A 30 8.93 0.64 -15.83
C SER A 30 9.87 -0.34 -15.12
N GLY A 31 10.58 0.14 -14.08
CA GLY A 31 11.62 -0.61 -13.37
C GLY A 31 13.00 -0.54 -14.03
N GLY A 32 13.10 -0.01 -15.25
CA GLY A 32 14.38 0.24 -15.93
C GLY A 32 15.15 1.43 -15.35
N PRO A 33 16.47 1.47 -15.53
CA PRO A 33 17.29 2.57 -15.04
C PRO A 33 17.16 3.81 -15.93
N MET A 34 17.15 4.97 -15.29
CA MET A 34 17.30 6.27 -15.94
C MET A 34 18.74 6.74 -15.77
N PHE A 35 19.41 7.03 -16.87
CA PHE A 35 20.82 7.44 -16.90
C PHE A 35 20.96 8.93 -17.21
N ASP A 36 22.06 9.52 -16.75
CA ASP A 36 22.58 10.77 -17.30
C ASP A 36 23.46 10.52 -18.54
N PRO A 37 23.93 11.60 -19.22
CA PRO A 37 24.84 11.46 -20.37
C PRO A 37 26.19 10.80 -20.06
N GLU A 38 26.60 10.82 -18.80
CA GLU A 38 27.84 10.22 -18.30
C GLU A 38 27.67 8.72 -17.99
N GLY A 39 26.41 8.20 -18.01
CA GLY A 39 26.08 6.80 -17.76
C GLY A 39 25.83 6.48 -16.28
N GLU A 40 25.68 7.49 -15.44
CA GLU A 40 25.31 7.29 -14.03
C GLU A 40 23.80 7.06 -13.90
N VAL A 41 23.41 6.14 -13.01
CA VAL A 41 22.00 5.85 -12.75
C VAL A 41 21.42 6.90 -11.81
N LEU A 42 20.52 7.73 -12.32
CA LEU A 42 19.83 8.77 -11.55
C LEU A 42 18.58 8.25 -10.85
N GLY A 43 17.90 7.27 -11.43
CA GLY A 43 16.63 6.78 -10.90
C GLY A 43 16.14 5.51 -11.59
N MET A 44 14.99 5.03 -11.12
CA MET A 44 14.26 3.90 -11.67
C MET A 44 12.94 4.40 -12.28
N THR A 45 12.74 4.18 -13.57
CA THR A 45 11.54 4.61 -14.29
C THR A 45 10.29 3.97 -13.69
N THR A 46 9.27 4.78 -13.43
CA THR A 46 8.03 4.29 -12.79
C THR A 46 6.77 4.62 -13.57
N ALA A 47 6.70 5.78 -14.21
CA ALA A 47 5.51 6.21 -14.93
C ALA A 47 5.86 7.15 -16.07
N GLY A 48 4.95 7.27 -17.03
CA GLY A 48 4.97 8.29 -18.06
C GLY A 48 3.56 8.81 -18.33
N SER A 49 3.46 10.07 -18.72
CA SER A 49 2.20 10.63 -19.21
C SER A 49 2.44 11.37 -20.51
N THR A 50 1.55 11.18 -21.47
CA THR A 50 1.54 11.97 -22.70
C THR A 50 0.58 13.13 -22.54
N GLN A 51 1.09 14.35 -22.46
CA GLN A 51 0.27 15.55 -22.47
C GLN A 51 0.11 16.05 -23.90
N VAL A 52 -1.12 16.12 -24.36
CA VAL A 52 -1.46 16.75 -25.63
C VAL A 52 -1.83 18.22 -25.36
N THR A 53 -0.90 19.14 -25.59
CA THR A 53 -1.20 20.56 -25.53
C THR A 53 -1.81 21.02 -26.85
N ALA A 54 -3.13 21.19 -26.90
CA ALA A 54 -3.79 21.87 -28.00
C ALA A 54 -3.51 23.38 -27.88
N SER A 55 -2.66 23.91 -28.74
CA SER A 55 -2.52 25.37 -28.89
C SER A 55 -3.69 25.92 -29.71
N PRO A 56 -4.52 26.81 -29.15
CA PRO A 56 -5.52 27.51 -29.94
C PRO A 56 -4.81 28.54 -30.85
N ARG A 57 -4.61 28.19 -32.12
CA ARG A 57 -4.23 29.18 -33.15
C ARG A 57 -5.46 29.60 -33.93
N ASN A 58 -5.70 30.93 -33.86
CA ASN A 58 -6.68 31.64 -34.68
C ASN A 58 -6.58 31.25 -36.16
N GLY A 59 -7.61 30.58 -36.64
CA GLY A 59 -8.06 30.58 -38.03
C GLY A 59 -7.04 30.17 -39.10
N ARG A 60 -6.74 28.87 -39.20
CA ARG A 60 -6.50 28.06 -40.42
C ARG A 60 -6.11 26.65 -40.01
N ASN A 61 -6.80 25.65 -40.57
CA ASN A 61 -6.64 24.24 -40.32
C ASN A 61 -5.22 23.73 -40.52
N THR A 62 -4.49 23.54 -39.46
CA THR A 62 -3.43 22.53 -39.27
C THR A 62 -3.20 22.41 -37.75
N SER A 63 -3.84 21.43 -37.14
CA SER A 63 -3.63 21.08 -35.75
C SER A 63 -2.26 20.39 -35.63
N ALA A 64 -1.21 21.13 -35.35
CA ALA A 64 0.01 20.55 -34.83
C ALA A 64 -0.23 20.33 -33.31
N SER A 65 -0.69 19.12 -32.95
CA SER A 65 -0.68 18.66 -31.57
C SER A 65 0.77 18.38 -31.18
N ALA A 66 1.39 19.25 -30.40
CA ALA A 66 2.65 18.92 -29.75
C ALA A 66 2.33 17.92 -28.62
N SER A 67 2.69 16.67 -28.83
CA SER A 67 2.65 15.64 -27.78
C SER A 67 3.96 15.72 -27.00
N THR A 68 3.90 16.14 -25.74
CA THR A 68 5.05 16.10 -24.84
C THR A 68 4.86 14.89 -23.93
N THR A 69 5.74 13.90 -24.07
CA THR A 69 5.80 12.77 -23.15
C THR A 69 6.64 13.20 -21.93
N VAL A 70 6.01 13.21 -20.78
CA VAL A 70 6.68 13.43 -19.50
C VAL A 70 6.84 12.09 -18.83
N SER A 71 8.03 11.78 -18.37
CA SER A 71 8.36 10.53 -17.70
C SER A 71 8.78 10.80 -16.26
N TYR A 72 8.52 9.86 -15.39
CA TYR A 72 8.82 9.95 -13.97
C TYR A 72 9.72 8.80 -13.54
N ALA A 73 10.65 9.08 -12.64
CA ALA A 73 11.52 8.08 -12.05
C ALA A 73 11.63 8.27 -10.54
N VAL A 74 11.69 7.16 -9.81
CA VAL A 74 12.05 7.15 -8.39
C VAL A 74 13.55 7.44 -8.30
N PRO A 75 14.00 8.42 -7.48
CA PRO A 75 15.42 8.68 -7.29
C PRO A 75 16.19 7.43 -6.88
N ILE A 76 17.40 7.22 -7.42
CA ILE A 76 18.18 6.04 -7.07
C ILE A 76 18.53 5.98 -5.59
N SER A 77 18.70 7.14 -4.94
CA SER A 77 18.92 7.23 -3.48
C SER A 77 17.79 6.61 -2.68
N ASP A 78 16.54 6.84 -3.11
CA ASP A 78 15.35 6.35 -2.41
C ASP A 78 15.19 4.84 -2.64
N ALA A 79 15.43 4.37 -3.86
CA ALA A 79 15.44 2.94 -4.17
C ALA A 79 16.52 2.20 -3.35
N LEU A 80 17.73 2.76 -3.25
CA LEU A 80 18.81 2.21 -2.44
C LEU A 80 18.50 2.24 -0.93
N ALA A 81 17.80 3.28 -0.45
CA ALA A 81 17.35 3.34 0.96
C ALA A 81 16.39 2.19 1.28
N VAL A 82 15.41 1.93 0.40
CA VAL A 82 14.49 0.81 0.53
C VAL A 82 15.22 -0.54 0.50
N ILE A 83 16.15 -0.73 -0.45
CA ILE A 83 16.97 -1.95 -0.53
C ILE A 83 17.77 -2.17 0.75
N ASN A 84 18.41 -1.13 1.27
CA ASN A 84 19.17 -1.22 2.52
C ASN A 84 18.26 -1.55 3.70
N GLN A 85 17.05 -0.98 3.76
CA GLN A 85 16.07 -1.31 4.78
C GLN A 85 15.66 -2.79 4.72
N ILE A 86 15.34 -3.30 3.52
CA ILE A 86 15.03 -4.73 3.31
C ILE A 86 16.19 -5.62 3.79
N ARG A 87 17.44 -5.24 3.47
CA ARG A 87 18.63 -5.99 3.91
C ARG A 87 18.84 -6.01 5.41
N THR A 88 18.39 -4.98 6.13
CA THR A 88 18.46 -4.97 7.61
C THR A 88 17.42 -5.86 8.27
N GLY A 89 16.40 -6.30 7.53
CA GLY A 89 15.30 -7.13 8.05
C GLY A 89 14.39 -6.41 9.05
N LYS A 90 14.41 -5.07 9.07
CA LYS A 90 13.63 -4.26 10.01
C LYS A 90 12.55 -3.47 9.27
N ASP A 91 11.35 -3.52 9.80
CA ASP A 91 10.26 -2.68 9.33
C ASP A 91 10.53 -1.21 9.67
N SER A 92 10.25 -0.30 8.76
CA SER A 92 10.35 1.14 8.98
C SER A 92 9.51 1.91 7.96
N GLY A 93 8.76 2.90 8.43
CA GLY A 93 7.90 3.71 7.57
C GLY A 93 6.88 2.87 6.80
N THR A 94 6.90 2.98 5.48
CA THR A 94 6.02 2.24 4.57
C THR A 94 6.61 0.90 4.09
N VAL A 95 7.88 0.63 4.40
CA VAL A 95 8.56 -0.61 4.00
C VAL A 95 8.41 -1.65 5.10
N GLN A 96 7.75 -2.74 4.75
CA GLN A 96 7.57 -3.90 5.63
C GLN A 96 8.40 -5.08 5.09
N VAL A 97 9.20 -5.67 5.97
CA VAL A 97 10.09 -6.78 5.64
C VAL A 97 9.58 -8.06 6.30
N GLY A 98 9.12 -9.00 5.49
CA GLY A 98 8.61 -10.28 6.01
C GLY A 98 7.07 -10.34 6.12
N PRO A 99 6.55 -11.41 6.72
CA PRO A 99 5.12 -11.63 6.84
C PRO A 99 4.49 -10.62 7.80
N LYS A 100 3.26 -10.19 7.48
CA LYS A 100 2.47 -9.28 8.33
C LYS A 100 1.88 -10.02 9.52
N ALA A 101 1.77 -9.31 10.64
CA ALA A 101 0.97 -9.80 11.75
C ALA A 101 -0.52 -9.87 11.36
N TYR A 102 -1.21 -10.95 11.70
CA TYR A 102 -2.61 -11.11 11.36
C TYR A 102 -3.41 -11.80 12.46
N LEU A 103 -4.73 -11.51 12.50
CA LEU A 103 -5.67 -12.12 13.44
C LEU A 103 -6.28 -13.43 12.92
N GLY A 104 -6.25 -13.68 11.62
CA GLY A 104 -6.89 -14.84 11.00
C GLY A 104 -8.39 -14.71 10.89
N ILE A 105 -8.88 -13.55 10.47
CA ILE A 105 -10.31 -13.26 10.21
C ILE A 105 -10.47 -12.62 8.83
N THR A 106 -11.71 -12.69 8.30
CA THR A 106 -12.19 -11.77 7.27
C THR A 106 -13.38 -10.99 7.84
N VAL A 107 -13.56 -9.76 7.38
CA VAL A 107 -14.70 -8.92 7.76
C VAL A 107 -15.73 -8.89 6.63
N ALA A 108 -17.01 -8.61 6.99
CA ALA A 108 -18.10 -8.64 6.02
C ALA A 108 -18.02 -7.50 5.00
N ASP A 109 -17.56 -6.33 5.44
CA ASP A 109 -17.28 -5.16 4.60
C ASP A 109 -16.20 -4.28 5.23
N THR A 110 -15.68 -3.30 4.47
CA THR A 110 -14.59 -2.42 4.91
C THR A 110 -15.03 -1.36 5.91
N SER A 111 -16.33 -1.07 6.00
CA SER A 111 -16.91 -0.06 6.90
C SER A 111 -17.31 -0.62 8.25
N SER A 112 -17.37 -1.96 8.38
CA SER A 112 -17.71 -2.65 9.62
C SER A 112 -16.66 -3.68 9.99
N LEU A 113 -16.48 -3.94 11.29
CA LEU A 113 -15.60 -4.99 11.80
C LEU A 113 -16.36 -6.24 12.24
N VAL A 114 -17.49 -6.52 11.56
CA VAL A 114 -18.24 -7.77 11.74
C VAL A 114 -17.47 -8.91 11.08
N VAL A 115 -17.10 -9.89 11.86
CA VAL A 115 -16.35 -11.06 11.43
C VAL A 115 -17.21 -11.94 10.52
N ALA A 116 -16.82 -12.07 9.26
CA ALA A 116 -17.47 -12.93 8.26
C ALA A 116 -16.91 -14.35 8.27
N SER A 117 -15.62 -14.50 8.52
CA SER A 117 -15.00 -15.83 8.71
C SER A 117 -13.84 -15.77 9.70
N VAL A 118 -13.53 -16.93 10.29
CA VAL A 118 -12.40 -17.12 11.20
C VAL A 118 -11.59 -18.32 10.70
N VAL A 119 -10.28 -18.15 10.57
CA VAL A 119 -9.37 -19.22 10.17
C VAL A 119 -9.31 -20.25 11.30
N SER A 120 -9.62 -21.50 10.96
CA SER A 120 -9.62 -22.61 11.94
C SER A 120 -8.22 -22.80 12.52
N GLY A 121 -8.12 -22.84 13.86
CA GLY A 121 -6.85 -22.93 14.57
C GLY A 121 -6.00 -21.64 14.50
N GLY A 122 -6.50 -20.58 13.87
CA GLY A 122 -5.82 -19.29 13.81
C GLY A 122 -5.89 -18.51 15.13
N PRO A 123 -5.20 -17.35 15.19
CA PRO A 123 -5.14 -16.52 16.40
C PRO A 123 -6.51 -16.14 16.97
N ALA A 124 -7.41 -15.66 16.13
CA ALA A 124 -8.77 -15.26 16.53
C ALA A 124 -9.61 -16.46 17.03
N ALA A 125 -9.54 -17.61 16.33
CA ALA A 125 -10.23 -18.82 16.74
C ALA A 125 -9.78 -19.30 18.12
N THR A 126 -8.44 -19.31 18.34
CA THR A 126 -7.84 -19.70 19.63
C THR A 126 -8.26 -18.76 20.77
N ALA A 127 -8.49 -17.48 20.46
CA ALA A 127 -8.95 -16.48 21.43
C ALA A 127 -10.46 -16.51 21.67
N GLY A 128 -11.21 -17.34 20.92
CA GLY A 128 -12.67 -17.50 21.08
C GLY A 128 -13.51 -16.54 20.23
N LEU A 129 -12.91 -15.84 19.25
CA LEU A 129 -13.69 -15.07 18.29
C LEU A 129 -14.45 -16.02 17.36
N SER A 130 -15.64 -15.65 17.01
CA SER A 130 -16.53 -16.40 16.12
C SER A 130 -17.16 -15.50 15.05
N VAL A 131 -17.72 -16.11 14.02
CA VAL A 131 -18.48 -15.40 12.98
C VAL A 131 -19.62 -14.61 13.62
N GLY A 132 -19.87 -13.40 13.14
CA GLY A 132 -20.84 -12.45 13.67
C GLY A 132 -20.33 -11.60 14.85
N ALA A 133 -19.14 -11.87 15.37
CA ALA A 133 -18.51 -10.99 16.37
C ALA A 133 -18.10 -9.65 15.72
N THR A 134 -18.11 -8.58 16.49
CA THR A 134 -17.65 -7.25 16.06
C THR A 134 -16.45 -6.83 16.87
N ILE A 135 -15.30 -6.62 16.22
CA ILE A 135 -14.08 -6.12 16.89
C ILE A 135 -14.28 -4.65 17.26
N THR A 136 -13.88 -4.27 18.47
CA THR A 136 -14.08 -2.91 18.99
C THR A 136 -12.79 -2.21 19.39
N ALA A 137 -11.74 -2.95 19.78
CA ALA A 137 -10.46 -2.37 20.13
C ALA A 137 -9.31 -3.38 20.01
N VAL A 138 -8.10 -2.87 19.76
CA VAL A 138 -6.82 -3.61 19.83
C VAL A 138 -5.87 -2.83 20.73
N ASN A 139 -5.30 -3.51 21.74
CA ASN A 139 -4.45 -2.90 22.78
C ASN A 139 -5.05 -1.65 23.43
N GLY A 140 -6.38 -1.63 23.64
CA GLY A 140 -7.11 -0.50 24.19
C GLY A 140 -7.39 0.64 23.21
N VAL A 141 -6.85 0.59 22.00
CA VAL A 141 -7.15 1.56 20.93
C VAL A 141 -8.42 1.13 20.21
N ALA A 142 -9.44 1.98 20.21
CA ALA A 142 -10.70 1.71 19.52
C ALA A 142 -10.48 1.63 18.00
N VAL A 143 -11.10 0.61 17.39
CA VAL A 143 -11.09 0.42 15.93
C VAL A 143 -12.55 0.35 15.45
N SER A 144 -12.86 1.03 14.33
CA SER A 144 -14.22 1.11 13.80
C SER A 144 -14.31 0.76 12.31
N SER A 145 -13.17 0.54 11.63
CA SER A 145 -13.10 0.16 10.22
C SER A 145 -11.97 -0.83 9.97
N HIS A 146 -12.05 -1.52 8.84
CA HIS A 146 -10.99 -2.42 8.36
C HIS A 146 -9.62 -1.71 8.30
N ASP A 147 -9.59 -0.47 7.78
CA ASP A 147 -8.34 0.28 7.64
C ASP A 147 -7.74 0.64 9.01
N ALA A 148 -8.57 1.02 9.99
CA ALA A 148 -8.13 1.29 11.35
C ALA A 148 -7.56 0.02 12.03
N LEU A 149 -8.19 -1.13 11.83
CA LEU A 149 -7.70 -2.42 12.33
C LEU A 149 -6.37 -2.79 11.64
N SER A 150 -6.31 -2.68 10.31
CA SER A 150 -5.12 -2.98 9.52
C SER A 150 -3.94 -2.09 9.91
N ALA A 151 -4.18 -0.78 10.10
CA ALA A 151 -3.15 0.15 10.56
C ALA A 151 -2.60 -0.20 11.95
N GLN A 152 -3.45 -0.64 12.88
CA GLN A 152 -3.01 -1.10 14.20
C GLN A 152 -2.18 -2.39 14.10
N LEU A 153 -2.59 -3.35 13.28
CA LEU A 153 -1.87 -4.61 13.10
C LEU A 153 -0.55 -4.41 12.36
N ALA A 154 -0.47 -3.46 11.43
CA ALA A 154 0.74 -3.16 10.66
C ALA A 154 1.90 -2.64 11.52
N THR A 155 1.63 -2.16 12.74
CA THR A 155 2.67 -1.74 13.69
C THR A 155 3.19 -2.87 14.59
N LEU A 156 2.70 -4.10 14.39
CA LEU A 156 2.95 -5.24 15.26
C LEU A 156 3.63 -6.37 14.48
N ASP A 157 4.45 -7.13 15.18
CA ASP A 157 5.14 -8.29 14.61
C ASP A 157 4.31 -9.58 14.77
N PRO A 158 4.48 -10.56 13.88
CA PRO A 158 4.01 -11.92 14.11
C PRO A 158 4.54 -12.48 15.44
N GLY A 159 3.66 -13.14 16.21
CA GLY A 159 3.98 -13.63 17.55
C GLY A 159 3.73 -12.61 18.66
N ALA A 160 3.48 -11.34 18.35
CA ALA A 160 3.13 -10.33 19.36
C ALA A 160 1.81 -10.71 20.07
N LYS A 161 1.77 -10.46 21.37
CA LYS A 161 0.56 -10.66 22.20
C LYS A 161 -0.19 -9.34 22.31
N VAL A 162 -1.43 -9.33 21.87
CA VAL A 162 -2.30 -8.15 21.84
C VAL A 162 -3.61 -8.40 22.56
N ALA A 163 -4.09 -7.41 23.30
CA ALA A 163 -5.43 -7.45 23.86
C ALA A 163 -6.44 -7.08 22.76
N VAL A 164 -7.31 -8.01 22.39
CA VAL A 164 -8.39 -7.75 21.45
C VAL A 164 -9.71 -7.72 22.20
N ALA A 165 -10.47 -6.63 22.04
CA ALA A 165 -11.81 -6.50 22.56
C ALA A 165 -12.84 -6.61 21.43
N TRP A 166 -13.92 -7.36 21.68
CA TRP A 166 -15.01 -7.51 20.71
C TRP A 166 -16.36 -7.68 21.43
N ARG A 167 -17.43 -7.61 20.65
CA ARG A 167 -18.77 -8.04 21.04
C ARG A 167 -19.13 -9.29 20.26
N ASP A 168 -19.70 -10.29 20.90
CA ASP A 168 -20.26 -11.42 20.18
C ASP A 168 -21.57 -11.05 19.45
N ALA A 169 -22.15 -11.99 18.72
CA ALA A 169 -23.41 -11.77 17.98
C ALA A 169 -24.60 -11.43 18.91
N SER A 170 -24.53 -11.74 20.20
CA SER A 170 -25.51 -11.35 21.21
C SER A 170 -25.27 -9.95 21.80
N GLY A 171 -24.15 -9.30 21.45
CA GLY A 171 -23.75 -8.00 21.98
C GLY A 171 -22.94 -8.07 23.28
N THR A 172 -22.65 -9.26 23.80
CA THR A 172 -21.82 -9.43 25.00
C THR A 172 -20.38 -9.03 24.73
N LYS A 173 -19.78 -8.27 25.64
CA LYS A 173 -18.40 -7.81 25.53
C LYS A 173 -17.43 -8.89 25.98
N HIS A 174 -16.38 -9.07 25.18
CA HIS A 174 -15.26 -9.96 25.46
C HIS A 174 -13.95 -9.22 25.30
N THR A 175 -12.91 -9.69 26.00
CA THR A 175 -11.54 -9.27 25.81
C THR A 175 -10.63 -10.47 26.04
N SER A 176 -9.72 -10.75 25.13
CA SER A 176 -8.74 -11.82 25.25
C SER A 176 -7.38 -11.36 24.77
N THR A 177 -6.32 -11.97 25.31
CA THR A 177 -4.98 -11.83 24.78
C THR A 177 -4.82 -12.79 23.60
N VAL A 178 -4.56 -12.23 22.44
CA VAL A 178 -4.34 -12.95 21.18
C VAL A 178 -2.86 -12.93 20.84
N THR A 179 -2.28 -14.07 20.53
CA THR A 179 -0.95 -14.13 19.92
C THR A 179 -1.13 -14.05 18.40
N LEU A 180 -0.63 -12.98 17.78
CA LEU A 180 -0.77 -12.74 16.34
C LEU A 180 -0.03 -13.80 15.53
N GLY A 181 -0.63 -14.24 14.44
CA GLY A 181 0.00 -15.13 13.47
C GLY A 181 0.85 -14.38 12.46
N ALA A 182 1.58 -15.13 11.65
CA ALA A 182 2.24 -14.64 10.45
C ALA A 182 1.30 -14.80 9.25
N SER A 183 1.01 -13.72 8.53
CA SER A 183 0.22 -13.78 7.29
C SER A 183 0.94 -14.67 6.27
N PRO A 184 0.23 -15.52 5.52
CA PRO A 184 0.81 -16.15 4.34
C PRO A 184 1.40 -15.06 3.44
N ILE A 185 2.63 -15.26 2.97
CA ILE A 185 3.24 -14.37 1.98
C ILE A 185 2.57 -14.75 0.65
N ASN A 186 1.84 -13.81 0.06
CA ASN A 186 1.32 -13.94 -1.29
C ASN A 186 2.29 -13.30 -2.27
#